data_10dfcae13d576ebebbc434a475e7fae7
#
_entry.id   10dfcae13d576ebebbc434a475e7fae7
#
_cell.length_a   1.000
_cell.length_b   1.000
_cell.length_c   1.000
_cell.angle_alpha   90.00
_cell.angle_beta   90.00
_cell.angle_gamma   90.00
#
_symmetry.space_group_name_H-M   'P 1'
#
loop_
_entity.id
_entity.type
_entity.pdbx_description
1 polymer ?
#
loop_
_entity_poly.entity_id
_entity_poly.type
_entity_poly.pdbx_seq_one_letter_code
_entity_poly.pdbx_strand_id
1 'polypeptide(L)'
;IYARTDEQLAVFRRREVGLVYQFYNLVPILNVIENITLPVALDGRSVNEERLASLMRTLGLEGYGNRLPNQLSGGQQQRVAIGRALMNNPAIVLADEPTGNLDTQNSREIMALLESANRDAGQTLIVITHDEDIALSADRIIAIEDGRIVSDERIRA
;
A
#
# COMPACT_ATOMS: atom_id res chain seq x y z
N ILE A 1 -6.39 -12.63 -17.03
CA ILE A 1 -6.41 -13.23 -15.69
C ILE A 1 -6.96 -14.67 -15.77
N TYR A 2 -8.13 -14.90 -16.35
CA TYR A 2 -8.82 -16.20 -16.37
C TYR A 2 -8.08 -17.35 -17.10
N ALA A 3 -7.07 -17.08 -17.91
CA ALA A 3 -6.29 -18.08 -18.64
C ALA A 3 -4.95 -18.43 -17.95
N ARG A 4 -4.67 -17.90 -16.74
CA ARG A 4 -3.43 -18.12 -16.01
C ARG A 4 -3.58 -19.26 -14.99
N THR A 5 -2.51 -20.00 -14.76
CA THR A 5 -2.43 -20.98 -13.67
C THR A 5 -2.32 -20.27 -12.31
N ASP A 6 -2.61 -20.97 -11.21
CA ASP A 6 -2.50 -20.42 -9.85
C ASP A 6 -1.09 -19.90 -9.55
N GLU A 7 -0.06 -20.58 -10.03
CA GLU A 7 1.33 -20.16 -9.89
C GLU A 7 1.60 -18.86 -10.66
N GLN A 8 1.12 -18.75 -11.90
CA GLN A 8 1.23 -17.52 -12.71
C GLN A 8 0.45 -16.36 -12.07
N LEU A 9 -0.70 -16.63 -11.45
CA LEU A 9 -1.46 -15.64 -10.70
C LEU A 9 -0.75 -15.19 -9.42
N ALA A 10 -0.07 -16.10 -8.72
CA ALA A 10 0.73 -15.76 -7.55
C ALA A 10 1.90 -14.83 -7.91
N VAL A 11 2.61 -15.12 -9.00
CA VAL A 11 3.68 -14.27 -9.53
C VAL A 11 3.14 -12.91 -9.97
N PHE A 12 2.01 -12.89 -10.68
CA PHE A 12 1.35 -11.66 -11.12
C PHE A 12 0.97 -10.78 -9.93
N ARG A 13 0.27 -11.33 -8.92
CA ARG A 13 -0.09 -10.58 -7.71
C ARG A 13 1.13 -9.99 -7.02
N ARG A 14 2.20 -10.75 -6.89
CA ARG A 14 3.43 -10.32 -6.21
C ARG A 14 4.13 -9.17 -6.93
N ARG A 15 4.06 -9.13 -8.27
CA ARG A 15 4.78 -8.15 -9.08
C ARG A 15 3.96 -6.92 -9.42
N GLU A 16 2.69 -7.11 -9.73
CA GLU A 16 1.83 -6.09 -10.35
C GLU A 16 0.81 -5.49 -9.39
N VAL A 17 0.62 -6.11 -8.19
CA VAL A 17 -0.40 -5.66 -7.23
C VAL A 17 0.22 -5.42 -5.87
N GLY A 18 0.19 -4.17 -5.42
CA GLY A 18 0.50 -3.79 -4.04
C GLY A 18 -0.75 -3.88 -3.18
N LEU A 19 -0.63 -4.43 -1.96
CA LEU A 19 -1.75 -4.55 -1.01
C LEU A 19 -1.43 -3.82 0.27
N VAL A 20 -2.31 -2.92 0.68
CA VAL A 20 -2.28 -2.20 1.96
C VAL A 20 -3.55 -2.52 2.72
N TYR A 21 -3.44 -3.00 3.94
CA TYR A 21 -4.55 -3.43 4.78
C TYR A 21 -4.73 -2.55 6.00
N GLN A 22 -5.93 -2.51 6.55
CA GLN A 22 -6.27 -1.81 7.78
C GLN A 22 -5.42 -2.27 8.99
N PHE A 23 -5.12 -3.57 9.12
CA PHE A 23 -4.36 -4.16 10.22
C PHE A 23 -2.87 -4.35 9.90
N TYR A 24 -2.32 -3.62 8.93
CA TYR A 24 -0.91 -3.60 8.51
C TYR A 24 -0.39 -4.95 7.98
N ASN A 25 -0.78 -6.06 8.58
CA ASN A 25 -0.38 -7.44 8.25
C ASN A 25 1.13 -7.61 8.06
N LEU A 26 1.91 -6.98 8.97
CA LEU A 26 3.36 -7.15 9.01
C LEU A 26 3.71 -8.52 9.58
N VAL A 27 4.78 -9.10 9.08
CA VAL A 27 5.35 -10.34 9.65
C VAL A 27 6.09 -9.97 10.93
N PRO A 28 5.65 -10.44 12.13
CA PRO A 28 6.10 -9.90 13.41
C PRO A 28 7.56 -10.22 13.75
N ILE A 29 8.13 -11.26 13.16
CA ILE A 29 9.53 -11.69 13.36
C ILE A 29 10.50 -11.01 12.38
N LEU A 30 9.99 -10.29 11.37
CA LEU A 30 10.77 -9.55 10.39
C LEU A 30 10.87 -8.08 10.80
N ASN A 31 12.04 -7.48 10.65
CA ASN A 31 12.24 -6.05 10.86
C ASN A 31 11.60 -5.20 9.73
N VAL A 32 11.74 -3.90 9.81
CA VAL A 32 11.18 -2.95 8.83
C VAL A 32 11.69 -3.22 7.42
N ILE A 33 13.01 -3.35 7.25
CA ILE A 33 13.62 -3.61 5.93
C ILE A 33 13.14 -4.94 5.38
N GLU A 34 13.15 -5.99 6.19
CA GLU A 34 12.72 -7.33 5.79
C GLU A 34 11.23 -7.38 5.41
N ASN A 35 10.36 -6.68 6.15
CA ASN A 35 8.95 -6.56 5.77
C ASN A 35 8.77 -5.83 4.44
N ILE A 36 9.47 -4.71 4.21
CA ILE A 36 9.39 -3.94 2.96
C ILE A 36 9.91 -4.77 1.78
N THR A 37 11.00 -5.48 1.94
CA THR A 37 11.65 -6.26 0.88
C THR A 37 11.07 -7.66 0.67
N LEU A 38 10.16 -8.10 1.54
CA LEU A 38 9.55 -9.44 1.50
C LEU A 38 9.03 -9.85 0.11
N PRO A 39 8.30 -9.00 -0.66
CA PRO A 39 7.82 -9.38 -1.99
C PRO A 39 8.96 -9.67 -2.98
N VAL A 40 10.08 -8.96 -2.86
CA VAL A 40 11.28 -9.16 -3.69
C VAL A 40 11.96 -10.48 -3.33
N ALA A 41 12.10 -10.75 -2.03
CA ALA A 41 12.69 -11.98 -1.51
C ALA A 41 11.88 -13.22 -1.92
N LEU A 42 10.54 -13.16 -1.82
CA LEU A 42 9.64 -14.23 -2.26
C LEU A 42 9.67 -14.47 -3.78
N ASP A 43 10.11 -13.48 -4.56
CA ASP A 43 10.29 -13.59 -6.01
C ASP A 43 11.69 -14.08 -6.40
N GLY A 44 12.56 -14.35 -5.42
CA GLY A 44 13.94 -14.81 -5.63
C GLY A 44 14.85 -13.77 -6.29
N ARG A 45 14.48 -12.48 -6.23
CA ARG A 45 15.23 -11.38 -6.83
C ARG A 45 16.11 -10.67 -5.79
N SER A 46 17.15 -10.00 -6.27
CA SER A 46 17.96 -9.10 -5.45
C SER A 46 17.22 -7.80 -5.16
N VAL A 47 17.37 -7.29 -3.95
CA VAL A 47 16.81 -6.00 -3.55
C VAL A 47 17.56 -4.87 -4.26
N ASN A 48 16.83 -3.92 -4.82
CA ASN A 48 17.39 -2.67 -5.30
C ASN A 48 17.55 -1.72 -4.11
N GLU A 49 18.79 -1.55 -3.66
CA GLU A 49 19.13 -0.77 -2.46
C GLU A 49 18.80 0.73 -2.62
N GLU A 50 18.95 1.30 -3.83
CA GLU A 50 18.62 2.70 -4.09
C GLU A 50 17.11 2.92 -3.95
N ARG A 51 16.29 2.00 -4.47
CA ARG A 51 14.84 2.05 -4.33
C ARG A 51 14.41 1.88 -2.88
N LEU A 52 15.01 0.93 -2.16
CA LEU A 52 14.74 0.72 -0.74
C LEU A 52 15.05 2.00 0.04
N ALA A 53 16.23 2.58 -0.15
CA ALA A 53 16.63 3.82 0.51
C ALA A 53 15.70 4.99 0.16
N SER A 54 15.27 5.10 -1.10
CA SER A 54 14.31 6.11 -1.54
C SER A 54 12.95 5.93 -0.85
N LEU A 55 12.42 4.70 -0.82
CA LEU A 55 11.17 4.39 -0.11
C LEU A 55 11.28 4.70 1.39
N MET A 56 12.36 4.28 2.05
CA MET A 56 12.57 4.54 3.47
C MET A 56 12.54 6.06 3.77
N ARG A 57 13.15 6.89 2.92
CA ARG A 57 13.09 8.36 3.05
C ARG A 57 11.68 8.89 2.84
N THR A 58 11.04 8.54 1.73
CA THR A 58 9.67 9.00 1.40
C THR A 58 8.68 8.63 2.50
N LEU A 59 8.84 7.45 3.11
CA LEU A 59 7.98 6.95 4.18
C LEU A 59 8.34 7.49 5.56
N GLY A 60 9.44 8.26 5.70
CA GLY A 60 9.92 8.74 7.00
C GLY A 60 10.35 7.60 7.95
N LEU A 61 10.89 6.51 7.39
CA LEU A 61 11.34 5.32 8.12
C LEU A 61 12.87 5.24 8.27
N GLU A 62 13.59 6.33 7.95
CA GLU A 62 15.03 6.40 8.16
C GLU A 62 15.36 6.17 9.65
N GLY A 63 16.34 5.32 9.93
CA GLY A 63 16.71 4.95 11.31
C GLY A 63 15.83 3.87 11.95
N TYR A 64 14.72 3.45 11.31
CA TYR A 64 13.84 2.38 11.83
C TYR A 64 14.10 1.00 11.23
N GLY A 65 15.02 0.87 10.28
CA GLY A 65 15.21 -0.32 9.45
C GLY A 65 15.32 -1.65 10.22
N ASN A 66 15.98 -1.66 11.36
CA ASN A 66 16.21 -2.85 12.19
C ASN A 66 15.14 -3.08 13.27
N ARG A 67 14.11 -2.20 13.37
CA ARG A 67 13.05 -2.36 14.38
C ARG A 67 12.05 -3.41 13.96
N LEU A 68 11.55 -4.15 14.96
CA LEU A 68 10.44 -5.09 14.79
C LEU A 68 9.08 -4.34 14.83
N PRO A 69 8.01 -4.90 14.25
CA PRO A 69 6.69 -4.28 14.24
C PRO A 69 6.17 -3.84 15.61
N ASN A 70 6.43 -4.63 16.67
CA ASN A 70 6.02 -4.30 18.04
C ASN A 70 6.77 -3.11 18.67
N GLN A 71 7.79 -2.59 18.01
CA GLN A 71 8.57 -1.42 18.42
C GLN A 71 8.16 -0.15 17.65
N LEU A 72 7.10 -0.23 16.85
CA LEU A 72 6.61 0.83 15.98
C LEU A 72 5.23 1.30 16.42
N SER A 73 4.95 2.61 16.26
CA SER A 73 3.59 3.13 16.36
C SER A 73 2.71 2.60 15.23
N GLY A 74 1.37 2.70 15.37
CA GLY A 74 0.42 2.30 14.33
C GLY A 74 0.70 2.98 12.98
N GLY A 75 0.92 4.29 13.00
CA GLY A 75 1.27 5.03 11.78
C GLY A 75 2.60 4.58 11.15
N GLN A 76 3.60 4.24 11.96
CA GLN A 76 4.86 3.69 11.45
C GLN A 76 4.66 2.30 10.86
N GLN A 77 3.86 1.43 11.49
CA GLN A 77 3.52 0.12 10.95
C GLN A 77 2.80 0.23 9.59
N GLN A 78 1.87 1.19 9.47
CA GLN A 78 1.17 1.45 8.20
C GLN A 78 2.14 1.93 7.12
N ARG A 79 3.09 2.80 7.45
CA ARG A 79 4.15 3.23 6.51
C ARG A 79 5.01 2.05 6.04
N VAL A 80 5.32 1.09 6.92
CA VAL A 80 6.02 -0.15 6.54
C VAL A 80 5.17 -1.00 5.59
N ALA A 81 3.86 -1.16 5.86
CA ALA A 81 2.94 -1.88 4.99
C ALA A 81 2.84 -1.24 3.59
N ILE A 82 2.80 0.10 3.52
CA ILE A 82 2.85 0.85 2.26
C ILE A 82 4.19 0.61 1.54
N GLY A 83 5.32 0.68 2.25
CA GLY A 83 6.64 0.40 1.68
C GLY A 83 6.71 -0.99 1.06
N ARG A 84 6.18 -1.99 1.75
CA ARG A 84 6.06 -3.36 1.23
C ARG A 84 5.21 -3.42 -0.03
N ALA A 85 4.08 -2.73 -0.06
CA ALA A 85 3.20 -2.70 -1.22
C ALA A 85 3.87 -2.04 -2.44
N LEU A 86 4.67 -0.99 -2.23
CA LEU A 86 5.31 -0.20 -3.29
C LEU A 86 6.68 -0.74 -3.73
N MET A 87 7.29 -1.68 -3.01
CA MET A 87 8.68 -2.10 -3.25
C MET A 87 8.89 -2.66 -4.65
N ASN A 88 7.94 -3.40 -5.19
CA ASN A 88 8.00 -3.98 -6.53
C ASN A 88 7.59 -3.02 -7.67
N ASN A 89 7.27 -1.75 -7.36
CA ASN A 89 6.70 -0.81 -8.32
C ASN A 89 5.48 -1.38 -9.07
N PRO A 90 4.44 -1.80 -8.33
CA PRO A 90 3.29 -2.47 -8.92
C PRO A 90 2.52 -1.54 -9.87
N ALA A 91 1.78 -2.09 -10.82
CA ALA A 91 0.88 -1.31 -11.69
C ALA A 91 -0.35 -0.80 -10.93
N ILE A 92 -0.80 -1.55 -9.91
CA ILE A 92 -2.00 -1.25 -9.12
C ILE A 92 -1.68 -1.38 -7.64
N VAL A 93 -2.13 -0.41 -6.84
CA VAL A 93 -2.15 -0.47 -5.37
C VAL A 93 -3.60 -0.56 -4.91
N LEU A 94 -3.91 -1.59 -4.14
CA LEU A 94 -5.21 -1.78 -3.49
C LEU A 94 -5.04 -1.48 -2.01
N ALA A 95 -5.77 -0.51 -1.49
CA ALA A 95 -5.75 -0.10 -0.09
C ALA A 95 -7.14 -0.34 0.53
N ASP A 96 -7.22 -1.26 1.47
CA ASP A 96 -8.43 -1.63 2.18
C ASP A 96 -8.43 -0.96 3.56
N GLU A 97 -9.27 0.07 3.74
CA GLU A 97 -9.36 0.90 4.94
C GLU A 97 -7.99 1.34 5.49
N PRO A 98 -7.11 1.96 4.65
CA PRO A 98 -5.70 2.15 5.00
C PRO A 98 -5.47 3.07 6.20
N THR A 99 -6.51 3.76 6.66
CA THR A 99 -6.48 4.72 7.78
C THR A 99 -7.37 4.32 8.95
N GLY A 100 -8.10 3.20 8.86
CA GLY A 100 -9.15 2.83 9.80
C GLY A 100 -8.69 2.59 11.25
N ASN A 101 -7.38 2.42 11.48
CA ASN A 101 -6.79 2.25 12.82
C ASN A 101 -5.88 3.43 13.24
N LEU A 102 -5.99 4.58 12.57
CA LEU A 102 -5.15 5.74 12.79
C LEU A 102 -5.98 6.92 13.31
N ASP A 103 -5.32 7.83 14.03
CA ASP A 103 -5.91 9.13 14.35
C ASP A 103 -5.99 10.02 13.11
N THR A 104 -6.75 11.10 13.19
CA THR A 104 -7.04 12.00 12.06
C THR A 104 -5.78 12.59 11.43
N GLN A 105 -4.75 12.92 12.23
CA GLN A 105 -3.52 13.49 11.69
C GLN A 105 -2.73 12.44 10.90
N ASN A 106 -2.50 11.27 11.49
CA ASN A 106 -1.83 10.17 10.82
C ASN A 106 -2.60 9.71 9.56
N SER A 107 -3.93 9.71 9.60
CA SER A 107 -4.78 9.38 8.45
C SER A 107 -4.50 10.29 7.25
N ARG A 108 -4.47 11.60 7.47
CA ARG A 108 -4.15 12.58 6.41
C ARG A 108 -2.75 12.41 5.85
N GLU A 109 -1.77 12.17 6.72
CA GLU A 109 -0.38 11.94 6.29
C GLU A 109 -0.24 10.66 5.46
N ILE A 110 -0.90 9.57 5.86
CA ILE A 110 -0.89 8.28 5.14
C ILE A 110 -1.56 8.41 3.77
N MET A 111 -2.70 9.11 3.68
CA MET A 111 -3.38 9.31 2.39
C MET A 111 -2.53 10.18 1.45
N ALA A 112 -2.00 11.30 1.93
CA ALA A 112 -1.12 12.18 1.15
C ALA A 112 0.11 11.41 0.62
N LEU A 113 0.67 10.52 1.44
CA LEU A 113 1.80 9.68 1.07
C LEU A 113 1.44 8.66 -0.02
N LEU A 114 0.30 7.97 0.11
CA LEU A 114 -0.21 7.04 -0.89
C LEU A 114 -0.48 7.74 -2.22
N GLU A 115 -1.14 8.88 -2.20
CA GLU A 115 -1.45 9.69 -3.38
C GLU A 115 -0.19 10.19 -4.08
N SER A 116 0.79 10.71 -3.32
CA SER A 116 2.07 11.18 -3.88
C SER A 116 2.84 10.03 -4.52
N ALA A 117 3.04 8.93 -3.80
CA ALA A 117 3.77 7.77 -4.30
C ALA A 117 3.13 7.18 -5.57
N ASN A 118 1.78 7.14 -5.59
CA ASN A 118 1.02 6.69 -6.74
C ASN A 118 1.21 7.59 -7.96
N ARG A 119 1.11 8.91 -7.76
CA ARG A 119 1.25 9.91 -8.82
C ARG A 119 2.65 9.91 -9.42
N ASP A 120 3.67 9.88 -8.56
CA ASP A 120 5.08 9.89 -8.98
C ASP A 120 5.47 8.64 -9.78
N ALA A 121 4.84 7.50 -9.48
CA ALA A 121 5.08 6.24 -10.17
C ALA A 121 4.11 5.97 -11.34
N GLY A 122 3.10 6.82 -11.56
CA GLY A 122 2.07 6.61 -12.61
C GLY A 122 1.22 5.35 -12.40
N GLN A 123 1.01 4.97 -11.13
CA GLN A 123 0.26 3.77 -10.75
C GLN A 123 -1.24 4.04 -10.65
N THR A 124 -2.06 2.99 -10.61
CA THR A 124 -3.46 3.09 -10.25
C THR A 124 -3.63 2.80 -8.76
N LEU A 125 -4.17 3.75 -8.00
CA LEU A 125 -4.52 3.56 -6.59
C LEU A 125 -6.04 3.32 -6.48
N ILE A 126 -6.42 2.22 -5.86
CA ILE A 126 -7.82 1.90 -5.52
C ILE A 126 -7.91 1.85 -4.01
N VAL A 127 -8.72 2.73 -3.42
CA VAL A 127 -8.96 2.80 -1.97
C VAL A 127 -10.38 2.32 -1.69
N ILE A 128 -10.52 1.38 -0.78
CA ILE A 128 -11.80 1.00 -0.20
C ILE A 128 -11.90 1.74 1.13
N THR A 129 -12.94 2.52 1.30
CA THR A 129 -13.16 3.28 2.53
C THR A 129 -14.64 3.61 2.71
N HIS A 130 -15.03 3.84 3.95
CA HIS A 130 -16.32 4.42 4.32
C HIS A 130 -16.19 5.90 4.76
N ASP A 131 -14.99 6.47 4.69
CA ASP A 131 -14.71 7.87 5.00
C ASP A 131 -14.96 8.73 3.76
N GLU A 132 -15.96 9.64 3.85
CA GLU A 132 -16.38 10.50 2.75
C GLU A 132 -15.28 11.50 2.36
N ASP A 133 -14.50 12.02 3.31
CA ASP A 133 -13.41 12.97 3.04
C ASP A 133 -12.30 12.31 2.19
N ILE A 134 -11.99 11.05 2.49
CA ILE A 134 -11.05 10.25 1.69
C ILE A 134 -11.63 9.97 0.30
N ALA A 135 -12.90 9.58 0.20
CA ALA A 135 -13.54 9.31 -1.07
C ALA A 135 -13.54 10.55 -1.98
N LEU A 136 -13.83 11.72 -1.42
CA LEU A 136 -13.86 13.01 -2.16
C LEU A 136 -12.46 13.47 -2.62
N SER A 137 -11.37 12.90 -2.09
CA SER A 137 -10.00 13.19 -2.57
C SER A 137 -9.64 12.44 -3.86
N ALA A 138 -10.39 11.40 -4.21
CA ALA A 138 -10.14 10.57 -5.39
C ALA A 138 -10.55 11.25 -6.71
N ASP A 139 -10.02 10.74 -7.83
CA ASP A 139 -10.44 11.19 -9.18
C ASP A 139 -11.79 10.60 -9.60
N ARG A 140 -12.16 9.44 -9.04
CA ARG A 140 -13.40 8.71 -9.34
C ARG A 140 -13.89 7.99 -8.09
N ILE A 141 -15.19 8.06 -7.84
CA ILE A 141 -15.87 7.36 -6.75
C ILE A 141 -16.83 6.34 -7.33
N ILE A 142 -16.75 5.11 -6.84
CA ILE A 142 -17.69 4.03 -7.14
C ILE A 142 -18.33 3.61 -5.84
N ALA A 143 -19.62 3.88 -5.67
CA ALA A 143 -20.38 3.43 -4.51
C ALA A 143 -20.96 2.03 -4.75
N ILE A 144 -20.83 1.18 -3.75
CA ILE A 144 -21.29 -0.21 -3.79
C ILE A 144 -22.18 -0.46 -2.57
N GLU A 145 -23.39 -0.95 -2.82
CA GLU A 145 -24.34 -1.41 -1.79
C GLU A 145 -24.82 -2.82 -2.15
N ASP A 146 -24.87 -3.71 -1.17
CA ASP A 146 -25.32 -5.12 -1.34
C ASP A 146 -24.64 -5.83 -2.53
N GLY A 147 -23.35 -5.53 -2.77
CA GLY A 147 -22.57 -6.12 -3.85
C GLY A 147 -22.92 -5.60 -5.25
N ARG A 148 -23.63 -4.47 -5.35
CA ARG A 148 -24.00 -3.82 -6.60
C ARG A 148 -23.47 -2.40 -6.65
N ILE A 149 -23.01 -1.96 -7.83
CA ILE A 149 -22.66 -0.56 -8.07
C ILE A 149 -23.94 0.25 -8.10
N VAL A 150 -24.06 1.24 -7.21
CA VAL A 150 -25.20 2.18 -7.11
C VAL A 150 -24.87 3.54 -7.69
N SER A 151 -23.61 3.97 -7.66
CA SER A 151 -23.14 5.15 -8.39
C SER A 151 -21.70 4.98 -8.89
N ASP A 152 -21.35 5.75 -9.92
CA ASP A 152 -20.04 5.79 -10.56
C ASP A 152 -19.80 7.22 -11.07
N GLU A 153 -19.02 7.99 -10.33
CA GLU A 153 -18.87 9.43 -10.54
C GLU A 153 -17.37 9.79 -10.72
N ARG A 154 -17.06 10.60 -11.72
CA ARG A 154 -15.77 11.26 -11.86
C ARG A 154 -15.80 12.60 -11.12
N ILE A 155 -14.84 12.76 -10.20
CA ILE A 155 -14.71 13.98 -9.38
C ILE A 155 -13.72 14.95 -10.02
N ARG A 156 -12.69 14.40 -10.67
CA ARG A 156 -11.67 15.20 -11.38
C ARG A 156 -11.47 14.69 -12.80
N ALA A 157 -11.24 15.62 -13.72
CA ALA A 157 -11.01 15.33 -15.14
C ALA A 157 -9.53 15.08 -15.42
#